data_ba21422dcc0da3c7ad4bdeab765fc639
#
_entry.id   ba21422dcc0da3c7ad4bdeab765fc639
#
_cell.length_a   1.000
_cell.length_b   1.000
_cell.length_c   1.000
_cell.angle_alpha   90.00
_cell.angle_beta   90.00
_cell.angle_gamma   90.00
#
_symmetry.space_group_name_H-M   'P 1'
#
loop_
_entity.id
_entity.type
_entity.pdbx_description
1 polymer ?
#
loop_
_entity_poly.entity_id
_entity_poly.type
_entity_poly.pdbx_seq_one_letter_code
_entity_poly.pdbx_strand_id
1 'polypeptide(L)'
;MAYLDVSPMIVALRTSPAEFDLRRGLLHHKPSGHRVLFDPLGGSARIEARCDCALLRISYQQSRELTEAYHRWEETYWRVVRINHDFASHFDRRFWPRLATHLERILQAGLAAFERLIPARRPRSAESTTDRDTAMPPMPAE
;
A
#
# COMPACT_ATOMS: atom_id res chain seq x y z
N MET A 1 -28.85 36.33 0.90
CA MET A 1 -28.35 35.01 0.44
C MET A 1 -27.16 34.65 1.34
N ALA A 2 -27.13 33.42 1.89
CA ALA A 2 -26.00 32.97 2.69
C ALA A 2 -24.92 32.39 1.74
N TYR A 3 -23.68 32.80 1.99
CA TYR A 3 -22.52 32.25 1.28
C TYR A 3 -21.75 31.35 2.22
N LEU A 4 -21.18 30.29 1.67
CA LEU A 4 -20.26 29.43 2.39
C LEU A 4 -18.88 30.11 2.46
N ASP A 5 -18.31 30.17 3.67
CA ASP A 5 -16.95 30.64 3.85
C ASP A 5 -15.96 29.48 3.60
N VAL A 6 -15.19 29.60 2.54
CA VAL A 6 -14.15 28.60 2.16
C VAL A 6 -12.75 29.03 2.55
N SER A 7 -12.60 30.13 3.29
CA SER A 7 -11.29 30.60 3.76
C SER A 7 -10.51 29.53 4.56
N PRO A 8 -11.14 28.72 5.43
CA PRO A 8 -10.42 27.65 6.13
C PRO A 8 -9.83 26.61 5.17
N MET A 9 -10.52 26.29 4.08
CA MET A 9 -10.03 25.36 3.07
C MET A 9 -8.87 25.94 2.28
N ILE A 10 -8.92 27.23 1.94
CA ILE A 10 -7.81 27.94 1.28
C ILE A 10 -6.57 27.94 2.14
N VAL A 11 -6.72 28.18 3.44
CA VAL A 11 -5.61 28.11 4.40
C VAL A 11 -5.07 26.69 4.49
N ALA A 12 -5.94 25.69 4.63
CA ALA A 12 -5.53 24.29 4.71
C ALA A 12 -4.77 23.81 3.47
N LEU A 13 -5.16 24.21 2.27
CA LEU A 13 -4.41 23.91 1.04
C LEU A 13 -2.97 24.42 1.08
N ARG A 14 -2.72 25.53 1.77
CA ARG A 14 -1.40 26.15 1.90
C ARG A 14 -0.57 25.56 3.04
N THR A 15 -1.20 25.22 4.17
CA THR A 15 -0.53 24.80 5.41
C THR A 15 -0.45 23.30 5.58
N SER A 16 -1.44 22.56 5.10
CA SER A 16 -1.60 21.11 5.29
C SER A 16 -1.89 20.40 3.96
N PRO A 17 -0.99 20.51 2.95
CA PRO A 17 -1.25 20.00 1.60
C PRO A 17 -1.51 18.49 1.55
N ALA A 18 -0.99 17.71 2.53
CA ALA A 18 -1.16 16.26 2.63
C ALA A 18 -2.59 15.82 3.03
N GLU A 19 -3.42 16.74 3.56
CA GLU A 19 -4.82 16.47 3.91
C GLU A 19 -5.72 16.42 2.67
N PHE A 20 -5.20 16.82 1.53
CA PHE A 20 -5.93 16.82 0.27
C PHE A 20 -5.49 15.68 -0.64
N ASP A 21 -6.42 15.26 -1.49
CA ASP A 21 -6.22 14.22 -2.49
C ASP A 21 -7.03 14.58 -3.75
N LEU A 22 -6.53 14.21 -4.92
CA LEU A 22 -7.22 14.43 -6.19
C LEU A 22 -7.74 13.10 -6.72
N ARG A 23 -9.06 12.93 -6.70
CA ARG A 23 -9.72 11.71 -7.19
C ARG A 23 -10.73 12.05 -8.26
N ARG A 24 -10.56 11.51 -9.46
CA ARG A 24 -11.47 11.70 -10.59
C ARG A 24 -11.72 13.18 -10.94
N GLY A 25 -10.71 14.03 -10.79
CA GLY A 25 -10.83 15.46 -11.04
C GLY A 25 -11.47 16.27 -9.90
N LEU A 26 -11.81 15.64 -8.77
CA LEU A 26 -12.34 16.29 -7.59
C LEU A 26 -11.25 16.44 -6.54
N LEU A 27 -11.08 17.63 -6.01
CA LEU A 27 -10.26 17.86 -4.82
C LEU A 27 -11.04 17.35 -3.59
N HIS A 28 -10.46 16.41 -2.89
CA HIS A 28 -11.04 15.78 -1.72
C HIS A 28 -10.26 16.18 -0.46
N HIS A 29 -10.94 16.78 0.50
CA HIS A 29 -10.38 17.08 1.82
C HIS A 29 -10.64 15.90 2.76
N LYS A 30 -9.61 15.15 3.11
CA LYS A 30 -9.70 13.89 3.88
C LYS A 30 -10.39 14.05 5.24
N PRO A 31 -10.02 15.07 6.08
CA PRO A 31 -10.61 15.21 7.42
C PRO A 31 -12.10 15.52 7.41
N SER A 32 -12.57 16.40 6.50
CA SER A 32 -13.97 16.84 6.46
C SER A 32 -14.85 16.04 5.51
N GLY A 33 -14.24 15.26 4.60
CA GLY A 33 -14.95 14.55 3.54
C GLY A 33 -15.52 15.45 2.43
N HIS A 34 -15.27 16.75 2.48
CA HIS A 34 -15.71 17.68 1.44
C HIS A 34 -14.99 17.42 0.12
N ARG A 35 -15.73 17.56 -0.96
CA ARG A 35 -15.21 17.45 -2.32
C ARG A 35 -15.49 18.72 -3.08
N VAL A 36 -14.52 19.20 -3.83
CA VAL A 36 -14.61 20.43 -4.62
C VAL A 36 -14.35 20.11 -6.08
N LEU A 37 -15.28 20.52 -6.93
CA LEU A 37 -15.14 20.48 -8.38
C LEU A 37 -14.71 21.86 -8.85
N PHE A 38 -13.64 21.90 -9.63
CA PHE A 38 -13.19 23.13 -10.29
C PHE A 38 -13.62 23.10 -11.75
N ASP A 39 -14.17 24.20 -12.20
CA ASP A 39 -14.50 24.38 -13.61
C ASP A 39 -13.21 24.79 -14.36
N PRO A 40 -12.71 23.95 -15.28
CA PRO A 40 -11.48 24.24 -16.01
C PRO A 40 -11.57 25.47 -16.91
N LEU A 41 -12.77 25.91 -17.28
CA LEU A 41 -12.99 27.02 -18.19
C LEU A 41 -13.47 28.30 -17.48
N GLY A 42 -14.12 28.17 -16.34
CA GLY A 42 -14.83 29.29 -15.69
C GLY A 42 -14.16 29.85 -14.45
N GLY A 43 -13.04 29.26 -13.97
CA GLY A 43 -12.39 29.71 -12.72
C GLY A 43 -13.32 29.66 -11.51
N SER A 44 -14.39 28.86 -11.58
CA SER A 44 -15.36 28.69 -10.51
C SER A 44 -15.16 27.36 -9.79
N ALA A 45 -15.36 27.38 -8.47
CA ALA A 45 -15.32 26.19 -7.63
C ALA A 45 -16.72 25.88 -7.11
N ARG A 46 -17.09 24.59 -7.12
CA ARG A 46 -18.36 24.08 -6.58
C ARG A 46 -18.05 23.00 -5.56
N ILE A 47 -18.74 23.04 -4.42
CA ILE A 47 -18.65 21.99 -3.43
C ILE A 47 -19.61 20.86 -3.79
N GLU A 48 -19.04 19.65 -3.93
CA GLU A 48 -19.78 18.43 -4.15
C GLU A 48 -19.79 17.63 -2.84
N ALA A 49 -20.64 18.02 -1.90
CA ALA A 49 -20.78 17.32 -0.65
C ALA A 49 -22.23 16.90 -0.41
N ARG A 50 -22.40 15.77 0.28
CA ARG A 50 -23.69 15.30 0.77
C ARG A 50 -24.04 15.99 2.10
N CYS A 51 -23.93 17.30 2.14
CA CYS A 51 -24.22 18.10 3.35
C CYS A 51 -25.01 19.35 2.94
N ASP A 52 -25.61 19.99 3.90
CA ASP A 52 -26.35 21.26 3.69
C ASP A 52 -25.44 22.36 3.13
N CYS A 53 -24.12 22.25 3.32
CA CYS A 53 -23.16 23.17 2.75
C CYS A 53 -23.13 23.14 1.19
N ALA A 54 -23.55 22.04 0.56
CA ALA A 54 -23.67 21.96 -0.89
C ALA A 54 -24.77 22.86 -1.46
N LEU A 55 -25.70 23.29 -0.65
CA LEU A 55 -26.76 24.23 -1.00
C LEU A 55 -26.29 25.69 -0.94
N LEU A 56 -25.18 25.96 -0.27
CA LEU A 56 -24.62 27.29 -0.12
C LEU A 56 -23.74 27.64 -1.32
N ARG A 57 -23.83 28.86 -1.77
CA ARG A 57 -22.99 29.37 -2.85
C ARG A 57 -21.67 29.88 -2.26
N ILE A 58 -20.59 29.68 -3.00
CA ILE A 58 -19.32 30.33 -2.71
C ILE A 58 -19.35 31.72 -3.36
N SER A 59 -18.85 32.74 -2.68
CA SER A 59 -18.70 34.07 -3.28
C SER A 59 -17.70 34.01 -4.46
N TYR A 60 -17.89 34.87 -5.45
CA TYR A 60 -17.01 34.90 -6.63
C TYR A 60 -15.55 35.10 -6.25
N GLN A 61 -15.27 36.01 -5.32
CA GLN A 61 -13.93 36.29 -4.85
C GLN A 61 -13.29 35.06 -4.18
N GLN A 62 -14.00 34.42 -3.24
CA GLN A 62 -13.49 33.21 -2.56
C GLN A 62 -13.36 32.03 -3.52
N SER A 63 -14.23 31.91 -4.52
CA SER A 63 -14.13 30.89 -5.56
C SER A 63 -12.83 31.05 -6.36
N ARG A 64 -12.50 32.27 -6.72
CA ARG A 64 -11.26 32.60 -7.41
C ARG A 64 -10.03 32.30 -6.56
N GLU A 65 -10.03 32.77 -5.32
CA GLU A 65 -8.93 32.53 -4.37
C GLU A 65 -8.72 31.03 -4.11
N LEU A 66 -9.81 30.26 -4.00
CA LEU A 66 -9.76 28.80 -3.84
C LEU A 66 -9.19 28.13 -5.09
N THR A 67 -9.57 28.59 -6.28
CA THR A 67 -9.04 28.06 -7.54
C THR A 67 -7.54 28.36 -7.69
N GLU A 68 -7.10 29.57 -7.35
CA GLU A 68 -5.68 29.92 -7.34
C GLU A 68 -4.88 29.09 -6.32
N ALA A 69 -5.44 28.87 -5.11
CA ALA A 69 -4.83 28.03 -4.11
C ALA A 69 -4.73 26.55 -4.54
N TYR A 70 -5.77 26.05 -5.22
CA TYR A 70 -5.78 24.70 -5.80
C TYR A 70 -4.71 24.52 -6.88
N HIS A 71 -4.61 25.43 -7.84
CA HIS A 71 -3.57 25.32 -8.87
C HIS A 71 -2.15 25.34 -8.28
N ARG A 72 -1.91 26.20 -7.31
CA ARG A 72 -0.62 26.22 -6.60
C ARG A 72 -0.35 24.92 -5.88
N TRP A 73 -1.34 24.37 -5.17
CA TRP A 73 -1.24 23.07 -4.49
C TRP A 73 -0.98 21.94 -5.49
N GLU A 74 -1.68 21.92 -6.63
CA GLU A 74 -1.51 20.93 -7.69
C GLU A 74 -0.08 20.94 -8.25
N GLU A 75 0.46 22.12 -8.55
CA GLU A 75 1.80 22.27 -9.11
C GLU A 75 2.92 21.95 -8.10
N THR A 76 2.80 22.45 -6.89
CA THR A 76 3.89 22.39 -5.91
C THR A 76 3.89 21.09 -5.11
N TYR A 77 2.73 20.51 -4.83
CA TYR A 77 2.60 19.33 -3.98
C TYR A 77 2.11 18.10 -4.75
N TRP A 78 0.90 18.16 -5.34
CA TRP A 78 0.27 16.99 -5.91
C TRP A 78 1.04 16.39 -7.08
N ARG A 79 1.54 17.22 -7.97
CA ARG A 79 2.34 16.78 -9.12
C ARG A 79 3.58 16.02 -8.68
N VAL A 80 4.26 16.50 -7.65
CA VAL A 80 5.46 15.85 -7.09
C VAL A 80 5.09 14.51 -6.44
N VAL A 81 4.03 14.49 -5.62
CA VAL A 81 3.55 13.25 -4.98
C VAL A 81 3.16 12.19 -6.02
N ARG A 82 2.45 12.59 -7.07
CA ARG A 82 2.06 11.69 -8.16
C ARG A 82 3.27 11.12 -8.90
N ILE A 83 4.23 11.95 -9.25
CA ILE A 83 5.47 11.51 -9.93
C ILE A 83 6.22 10.51 -9.03
N ASN A 84 6.37 10.82 -7.74
CA ASN A 84 7.05 9.94 -6.80
C ASN A 84 6.31 8.61 -6.63
N HIS A 85 4.99 8.63 -6.56
CA HIS A 85 4.16 7.42 -6.48
C HIS A 85 4.31 6.57 -7.74
N ASP A 86 4.24 7.18 -8.93
CA ASP A 86 4.39 6.48 -10.21
C ASP A 86 5.80 5.89 -10.33
N PHE A 87 6.81 6.64 -9.90
CA PHE A 87 8.20 6.18 -9.85
C PHE A 87 8.34 4.97 -8.91
N ALA A 88 7.88 5.07 -7.67
CA ALA A 88 7.92 3.98 -6.70
C ALA A 88 7.19 2.73 -7.22
N SER A 89 5.98 2.88 -7.76
CA SER A 89 5.20 1.78 -8.30
C SER A 89 5.89 1.09 -9.49
N HIS A 90 6.67 1.83 -10.28
CA HIS A 90 7.44 1.29 -11.39
C HIS A 90 8.61 0.43 -10.91
N PHE A 91 9.28 0.85 -9.84
CA PHE A 91 10.35 0.08 -9.20
C PHE A 91 9.83 -1.15 -8.49
N ASP A 92 8.76 -1.05 -7.71
CA ASP A 92 8.14 -2.17 -7.01
C ASP A 92 7.73 -3.28 -7.98
N ARG A 93 7.16 -2.94 -9.15
CA ARG A 93 6.74 -3.94 -10.14
C ARG A 93 7.88 -4.66 -10.84
N ARG A 94 9.05 -4.03 -11.02
CA ARG A 94 10.17 -4.60 -11.79
C ARG A 94 11.31 -5.11 -10.93
N PHE A 95 11.53 -4.49 -9.80
CA PHE A 95 12.69 -4.76 -8.95
C PHE A 95 12.47 -6.00 -8.06
N TRP A 96 11.37 -6.04 -7.34
CA TRP A 96 11.08 -7.14 -6.40
C TRP A 96 10.99 -8.51 -7.05
N PRO A 97 10.30 -8.73 -8.19
CA PRO A 97 10.28 -10.03 -8.83
C PRO A 97 11.67 -10.49 -9.30
N ARG A 98 12.50 -9.56 -9.79
CA ARG A 98 13.87 -9.89 -10.21
C ARG A 98 14.77 -10.21 -9.03
N LEU A 99 14.65 -9.46 -7.95
CA LEU A 99 15.40 -9.72 -6.72
C LEU A 99 15.00 -11.06 -6.09
N ALA A 100 13.70 -11.37 -6.03
CA ALA A 100 13.20 -12.64 -5.52
C ALA A 100 13.75 -13.82 -6.33
N THR A 101 13.68 -13.78 -7.66
CA THR A 101 14.23 -14.84 -8.52
C THR A 101 15.75 -14.97 -8.40
N HIS A 102 16.46 -13.88 -8.14
CA HIS A 102 17.90 -13.91 -7.94
C HIS A 102 18.28 -14.53 -6.59
N LEU A 103 17.56 -14.18 -5.55
CA LEU A 103 17.72 -14.77 -4.20
C LEU A 103 17.37 -16.25 -4.20
N GLU A 104 16.29 -16.67 -4.86
CA GLU A 104 15.94 -18.08 -5.01
C GLU A 104 17.05 -18.88 -5.70
N ARG A 105 17.65 -18.35 -6.77
CA ARG A 105 18.78 -19.00 -7.45
C ARG A 105 20.00 -19.14 -6.55
N ILE A 106 20.33 -18.12 -5.76
CA ILE A 106 21.45 -18.16 -4.82
C ILE A 106 21.20 -19.20 -3.73
N LEU A 107 19.98 -19.23 -3.18
CA LEU A 107 19.59 -20.20 -2.15
C LEU A 107 19.63 -21.63 -2.70
N GLN A 108 19.10 -21.88 -3.89
CA GLN A 108 19.14 -23.20 -4.52
C GLN A 108 20.58 -23.64 -4.82
N ALA A 109 21.43 -22.74 -5.32
CA ALA A 109 22.84 -23.03 -5.55
C ALA A 109 23.59 -23.34 -4.24
N GLY A 110 23.28 -22.60 -3.16
CA GLY A 110 23.84 -22.84 -1.82
C GLY A 110 23.41 -24.19 -1.24
N LEU A 111 22.14 -24.55 -1.36
CA LEU A 111 21.61 -25.85 -0.92
C LEU A 111 22.26 -27.01 -1.71
N ALA A 112 22.35 -26.89 -3.03
CA ALA A 112 22.99 -27.91 -3.86
C ALA A 112 24.51 -28.08 -3.55
N ALA A 113 25.20 -26.99 -3.19
CA ALA A 113 26.59 -27.05 -2.74
C ALA A 113 26.69 -27.73 -1.35
N PHE A 114 25.76 -27.43 -0.45
CA PHE A 114 25.72 -28.01 0.89
C PHE A 114 25.43 -29.53 0.85
N GLU A 115 24.51 -29.98 0.01
CA GLU A 115 24.24 -31.42 -0.20
C GLU A 115 25.45 -32.17 -0.72
N ARG A 116 26.31 -31.55 -1.53
CA ARG A 116 27.56 -32.17 -2.00
C ARG A 116 28.64 -32.26 -0.93
N LEU A 117 28.58 -31.41 0.10
CA LEU A 117 29.55 -31.40 1.20
C LEU A 117 29.16 -32.34 2.34
N ILE A 118 27.90 -32.75 2.42
CA ILE A 118 27.48 -33.79 3.39
C ILE A 118 27.75 -35.16 2.75
N PRO A 119 28.78 -35.89 3.16
CA PRO A 119 29.00 -37.26 2.70
C PRO A 119 27.73 -38.05 3.07
N ALA A 120 27.13 -38.67 2.07
CA ALA A 120 25.98 -39.54 2.28
C ALA A 120 26.28 -40.49 3.43
N ARG A 121 25.66 -40.28 4.57
CA ARG A 121 25.71 -41.20 5.70
C ARG A 121 25.07 -42.48 5.21
N ARG A 122 25.89 -43.44 4.79
CA ARG A 122 25.40 -44.78 4.42
C ARG A 122 24.47 -45.24 5.52
N PRO A 123 23.27 -45.69 5.20
CA PRO A 123 22.41 -46.33 6.17
C PRO A 123 23.22 -47.51 6.73
N ARG A 124 23.51 -47.52 8.03
CA ARG A 124 24.03 -48.70 8.72
C ARG A 124 22.99 -49.78 8.48
N SER A 125 23.38 -50.77 7.68
CA SER A 125 22.66 -52.01 7.50
C SER A 125 22.31 -52.51 8.91
N ALA A 126 21.02 -52.60 9.18
CA ALA A 126 20.53 -53.23 10.40
C ALA A 126 21.00 -54.68 10.35
N GLU A 127 22.00 -54.96 11.15
CA GLU A 127 22.46 -56.32 11.41
C GLU A 127 21.29 -57.08 12.04
N SER A 128 20.80 -58.02 11.29
CA SER A 128 19.88 -59.10 11.65
C SER A 128 20.37 -59.72 12.96
N THR A 129 19.69 -59.47 14.05
CA THR A 129 19.84 -60.30 15.26
C THR A 129 18.76 -61.35 15.22
N THR A 130 19.21 -62.48 14.72
CA THR A 130 18.57 -63.78 14.78
C THR A 130 18.25 -64.19 16.21
N ASP A 131 17.03 -64.60 16.40
CA ASP A 131 16.61 -65.74 17.17
C ASP A 131 17.23 -65.95 18.56
N ARG A 132 16.41 -65.78 19.56
CA ARG A 132 16.51 -66.60 20.77
C ARG A 132 15.11 -66.92 21.26
N ASP A 133 14.64 -68.10 20.79
CA ASP A 133 13.72 -68.95 21.51
C ASP A 133 13.98 -68.94 23.02
N THR A 134 13.00 -68.47 23.76
CA THR A 134 12.94 -68.80 25.19
C THR A 134 11.54 -69.34 25.46
N ALA A 135 11.54 -70.65 25.46
CA ALA A 135 10.44 -71.45 25.91
C ALA A 135 9.97 -71.03 27.32
N MET A 136 8.74 -70.77 27.46
CA MET A 136 8.02 -70.50 28.71
C MET A 136 7.57 -71.82 29.32
N PRO A 137 7.90 -72.14 30.57
CA PRO A 137 7.41 -73.35 31.23
C PRO A 137 5.93 -73.19 31.65
N PRO A 138 5.17 -74.30 31.75
CA PRO A 138 3.75 -74.26 32.10
C PRO A 138 3.58 -74.02 33.61
N MET A 139 2.60 -73.17 33.92
CA MET A 139 2.12 -72.93 35.28
C MET A 139 1.23 -74.12 35.74
N PRO A 140 1.37 -74.57 36.99
CA PRO A 140 0.47 -75.59 37.57
C PRO A 140 -0.88 -74.96 37.97
N ALA A 141 -1.91 -75.77 37.84
CA ALA A 141 -3.24 -75.48 38.34
C ALA A 141 -3.29 -75.66 39.85
N GLU A 142 -3.93 -74.70 40.58
CA GLU A 142 -4.83 -74.92 41.72
C GLU A 142 -5.78 -73.72 41.85
#